data_6347abece72d99acdb4c183c0f4dcf5a
#
_entry.id   6347abece72d99acdb4c183c0f4dcf5a
#
_cell.length_a   1.000
_cell.length_b   1.000
_cell.length_c   1.000
_cell.angle_alpha   90.00
_cell.angle_beta   90.00
_cell.angle_gamma   90.00
#
_symmetry.space_group_name_H-M   'P 1'
#
loop_
_entity.id
_entity.type
_entity.pdbx_description
1 polymer ?
#
loop_
_entity_poly.entity_id
_entity_poly.type
_entity_poly.pdbx_seq_one_letter_code
_entity_poly.pdbx_strand_id
1 'polypeptide(L)'
;MTTSNLDKYLRLRGKNKDLYYFQMRTPKGLQFLVKKASILESLQTSDLKVARKKRDEILAQMKHLEETALGDEFNFFQDKYSDLSKEDLYRAREKLSDELREQYPWAGHREQEDNPDPSNKEMAEIDAMNVLLGGNKPDNYKLTLKQAMRKTWEYKTEPPYAHKTKLAHAKSVEKFELFMGKQDVQVDTIKRRHARDFKLYLETLKDKKEKRTCSNASIQRHFSDLSVVWKWARDDEEFDAQNPFEKHGISKTRGQKSYLPWHIDDLRQILELMEHPFDKLPIFIAWYTGSRLGECLSVRPEDIYEGTDEITEEKIWVVAIKPDDEKRKFISKEDESAKSKNARRILPIHKDLLEPLKEFKKSNLGFPHAEPNIYSKLFARKKKKIVNPHNELSRQYAFHSIRSNTATNFERAGVLEGIAARVIGHSTTGATMSFGLYSEGVTYTQALEEINKLPVL
;
A
#
# COMPACT_ATOMS: atom_id res chain seq x y z
N MET A 1 -20.53 39.83 -10.31
CA MET A 1 -20.81 38.40 -10.21
C MET A 1 -20.03 37.89 -9.00
N THR A 2 -20.68 37.77 -7.89
CA THR A 2 -20.08 37.22 -6.65
C THR A 2 -19.78 35.74 -6.88
N THR A 3 -18.50 35.41 -7.06
CA THR A 3 -18.04 34.00 -7.08
C THR A 3 -18.39 33.35 -5.76
N SER A 4 -19.21 32.32 -5.77
CA SER A 4 -19.51 31.56 -4.57
C SER A 4 -18.18 31.11 -3.93
N ASN A 5 -18.10 31.06 -2.62
CA ASN A 5 -16.90 30.62 -1.88
C ASN A 5 -16.44 29.20 -2.29
N LEU A 6 -17.35 28.43 -2.95
CA LEU A 6 -17.14 27.09 -3.49
C LEU A 6 -16.18 27.05 -4.72
N ASP A 7 -16.00 28.17 -5.44
CA ASP A 7 -15.16 28.22 -6.66
C ASP A 7 -13.88 29.06 -6.47
N LYS A 8 -13.54 29.33 -5.20
CA LYS A 8 -12.30 30.03 -4.85
C LYS A 8 -11.10 29.30 -5.47
N TYR A 9 -10.18 30.06 -6.05
CA TYR A 9 -8.96 29.57 -6.75
C TYR A 9 -9.19 28.87 -8.10
N LEU A 10 -10.42 28.74 -8.62
CA LEU A 10 -10.69 28.22 -9.95
C LEU A 10 -10.89 29.35 -10.97
N ARG A 11 -10.27 29.22 -12.14
CA ARG A 11 -10.39 30.16 -13.26
C ARG A 11 -10.55 29.40 -14.56
N LEU A 12 -11.47 29.83 -15.43
CA LEU A 12 -11.57 29.32 -16.78
C LEU A 12 -10.57 30.05 -17.66
N ARG A 13 -9.74 29.31 -18.40
CA ARG A 13 -8.72 29.79 -19.32
C ARG A 13 -8.65 28.90 -20.58
N GLY A 14 -7.85 29.27 -21.55
CA GLY A 14 -7.75 28.66 -22.88
C GLY A 14 -8.31 29.58 -23.97
N LYS A 15 -8.06 29.25 -25.25
CA LYS A 15 -8.57 30.03 -26.38
C LYS A 15 -10.09 30.22 -26.33
N ASN A 16 -10.81 29.19 -25.87
CA ASN A 16 -12.27 29.17 -25.76
C ASN A 16 -12.78 29.31 -24.31
N LYS A 17 -11.90 29.53 -23.31
CA LYS A 17 -12.20 29.54 -21.88
C LYS A 17 -12.92 28.25 -21.42
N ASP A 18 -12.48 27.14 -21.92
CA ASP A 18 -13.11 25.82 -21.75
C ASP A 18 -12.44 24.94 -20.70
N LEU A 19 -11.25 25.32 -20.21
CA LEU A 19 -10.53 24.54 -19.20
C LEU A 19 -10.41 25.29 -17.88
N TYR A 20 -10.57 24.57 -16.79
CA TYR A 20 -10.32 25.08 -15.45
C TYR A 20 -8.83 25.07 -15.13
N TYR A 21 -8.39 26.17 -14.49
CA TYR A 21 -7.06 26.38 -13.95
C TYR A 21 -7.18 26.66 -12.46
N PHE A 22 -6.24 26.11 -11.70
CA PHE A 22 -5.98 26.50 -10.33
C PHE A 22 -5.11 27.74 -10.32
N GLN A 23 -5.52 28.79 -9.62
CA GLN A 23 -4.75 30.02 -9.48
C GLN A 23 -4.83 30.53 -8.04
N MET A 24 -3.68 30.57 -7.37
CA MET A 24 -3.56 31.07 -6.01
C MET A 24 -2.24 31.82 -5.84
N ARG A 25 -2.24 32.87 -5.00
CA ARG A 25 -0.98 33.49 -4.55
C ARG A 25 -0.27 32.46 -3.66
N THR A 26 1.03 32.26 -3.88
CA THR A 26 1.81 31.32 -3.06
C THR A 26 1.80 31.80 -1.61
N PRO A 27 1.43 30.97 -0.64
CA PRO A 27 1.54 31.29 0.77
C PRO A 27 2.96 31.75 1.12
N LYS A 28 3.10 32.69 2.04
CA LYS A 28 4.42 33.25 2.42
C LYS A 28 5.39 32.12 2.87
N GLY A 29 4.91 31.15 3.65
CA GLY A 29 5.69 30.00 4.12
C GLY A 29 6.17 29.05 3.02
N LEU A 30 5.58 29.09 1.82
CA LEU A 30 5.99 28.25 0.68
C LEU A 30 6.75 28.99 -0.41
N GLN A 31 6.86 30.34 -0.34
CA GLN A 31 7.48 31.13 -1.43
C GLN A 31 8.95 30.76 -1.65
N PHE A 32 9.68 30.39 -0.60
CA PHE A 32 11.08 29.98 -0.71
C PHE A 32 11.25 28.60 -1.36
N LEU A 33 10.30 27.68 -1.13
CA LEU A 33 10.27 26.35 -1.76
C LEU A 33 9.82 26.40 -3.21
N VAL A 34 8.72 27.10 -3.47
CA VAL A 34 8.08 27.16 -4.79
C VAL A 34 8.78 28.16 -5.72
N LYS A 35 9.52 29.14 -5.18
CA LYS A 35 10.22 30.23 -5.90
C LYS A 35 9.35 31.01 -6.90
N LYS A 36 8.03 31.05 -6.66
CA LYS A 36 7.03 31.74 -7.48
C LYS A 36 6.05 32.48 -6.58
N ALA A 37 5.74 33.72 -6.93
CA ALA A 37 4.77 34.53 -6.17
C ALA A 37 3.33 34.03 -6.31
N SER A 38 3.02 33.27 -7.36
CA SER A 38 1.71 32.68 -7.58
C SER A 38 1.81 31.32 -8.27
N ILE A 39 0.90 30.43 -7.94
CA ILE A 39 0.74 29.13 -8.56
C ILE A 39 -0.37 29.23 -9.57
N LEU A 40 -0.08 28.80 -10.79
CA LEU A 40 -1.02 28.69 -11.89
C LEU A 40 -0.83 27.33 -12.54
N GLU A 41 -1.84 26.47 -12.44
CA GLU A 41 -1.79 25.10 -12.94
C GLU A 41 -3.06 24.75 -13.72
N SER A 42 -2.92 24.11 -14.88
CA SER A 42 -4.06 23.61 -15.65
C SER A 42 -4.60 22.32 -15.00
N LEU A 43 -5.89 22.31 -14.70
CA LEU A 43 -6.56 21.14 -14.17
C LEU A 43 -6.98 20.12 -15.24
N GLN A 44 -6.75 20.45 -16.51
CA GLN A 44 -7.02 19.60 -17.68
C GLN A 44 -8.45 19.03 -17.67
N THR A 45 -9.42 19.86 -17.31
CA THR A 45 -10.84 19.50 -17.27
C THR A 45 -11.72 20.70 -17.53
N SER A 46 -12.85 20.46 -18.21
CA SER A 46 -13.95 21.41 -18.39
C SER A 46 -15.09 21.17 -17.38
N ASP A 47 -15.04 20.05 -16.64
CA ASP A 47 -16.02 19.70 -15.62
C ASP A 47 -15.69 20.40 -14.29
N LEU A 48 -16.63 21.22 -13.81
CA LEU A 48 -16.47 21.98 -12.56
C LEU A 48 -16.34 21.07 -11.33
N LYS A 49 -17.03 19.93 -11.30
CA LYS A 49 -16.98 19.00 -10.17
C LYS A 49 -15.63 18.31 -10.07
N VAL A 50 -15.07 17.92 -11.21
CA VAL A 50 -13.71 17.37 -11.31
C VAL A 50 -12.68 18.44 -10.97
N ALA A 51 -12.87 19.69 -11.44
CA ALA A 51 -11.99 20.81 -11.14
C ALA A 51 -11.94 21.14 -9.64
N ARG A 52 -13.08 21.14 -8.95
CA ARG A 52 -13.15 21.31 -7.50
C ARG A 52 -12.37 20.23 -6.75
N LYS A 53 -12.53 18.97 -7.13
CA LYS A 53 -11.79 17.86 -6.53
C LYS A 53 -10.27 18.01 -6.70
N LYS A 54 -9.80 18.29 -7.90
CA LYS A 54 -8.37 18.51 -8.18
C LYS A 54 -7.81 19.73 -7.44
N ARG A 55 -8.57 20.83 -7.36
CA ARG A 55 -8.22 21.98 -6.53
C ARG A 55 -8.02 21.61 -5.07
N ASP A 56 -8.96 20.86 -4.50
CA ASP A 56 -8.91 20.46 -3.09
C ASP A 56 -7.70 19.54 -2.82
N GLU A 57 -7.33 18.69 -3.78
CA GLU A 57 -6.12 17.87 -3.74
C GLU A 57 -4.85 18.74 -3.73
N ILE A 58 -4.78 19.78 -4.60
CA ILE A 58 -3.66 20.73 -4.63
C ILE A 58 -3.56 21.52 -3.34
N LEU A 59 -4.68 22.04 -2.82
CA LEU A 59 -4.71 22.79 -1.55
C LEU A 59 -4.25 21.91 -0.38
N ALA A 60 -4.66 20.65 -0.33
CA ALA A 60 -4.20 19.71 0.69
C ALA A 60 -2.69 19.43 0.59
N GLN A 61 -2.15 19.30 -0.63
CA GLN A 61 -0.71 19.15 -0.85
C GLN A 61 0.07 20.39 -0.41
N MET A 62 -0.43 21.57 -0.74
CA MET A 62 0.22 22.83 -0.35
C MET A 62 0.23 23.05 1.15
N LYS A 63 -0.90 22.81 1.82
CA LYS A 63 -0.97 22.87 3.28
C LYS A 63 0.03 21.91 3.92
N HIS A 64 0.13 20.70 3.39
CA HIS A 64 1.09 19.71 3.86
C HIS A 64 2.55 20.17 3.69
N LEU A 65 2.91 20.73 2.52
CA LEU A 65 4.24 21.27 2.29
C LEU A 65 4.58 22.40 3.26
N GLU A 66 3.60 23.27 3.57
CA GLU A 66 3.77 24.34 4.53
C GLU A 66 3.99 23.83 5.96
N GLU A 67 3.20 22.84 6.39
CA GLU A 67 3.33 22.21 7.70
C GLU A 67 4.66 21.43 7.85
N THR A 68 5.10 20.73 6.79
CA THR A 68 6.38 19.99 6.79
C THR A 68 7.55 20.97 6.85
N ALA A 69 7.53 22.02 6.01
CA ALA A 69 8.57 23.04 6.00
C ALA A 69 8.72 23.74 7.35
N LEU A 70 7.61 24.01 8.01
CA LEU A 70 7.61 24.64 9.34
C LEU A 70 8.25 23.73 10.42
N GLY A 71 7.94 22.46 10.39
CA GLY A 71 8.54 21.47 11.29
C GLY A 71 10.04 21.28 11.04
N ASP A 72 10.44 21.22 9.78
CA ASP A 72 11.84 21.07 9.38
C ASP A 72 12.68 22.32 9.75
N GLU A 73 12.11 23.53 9.62
CA GLU A 73 12.75 24.78 10.09
C GLU A 73 12.93 24.79 11.60
N PHE A 74 11.91 24.41 12.36
CA PHE A 74 11.99 24.32 13.81
C PHE A 74 13.10 23.33 14.26
N ASN A 75 13.12 22.13 13.67
CA ASN A 75 14.14 21.12 13.99
C ASN A 75 15.54 21.58 13.60
N PHE A 76 15.70 22.23 12.44
CA PHE A 76 16.97 22.83 12.03
C PHE A 76 17.49 23.83 13.06
N PHE A 77 16.66 24.70 13.61
CA PHE A 77 17.06 25.65 14.63
C PHE A 77 17.30 24.99 15.98
N GLN A 78 16.54 23.95 16.31
CA GLN A 78 16.79 23.16 17.51
C GLN A 78 18.18 22.51 17.46
N ASP A 79 18.56 21.90 16.34
CA ASP A 79 19.89 21.31 16.15
C ASP A 79 20.98 22.39 16.16
N LYS A 80 20.77 23.52 15.45
CA LYS A 80 21.74 24.65 15.38
C LYS A 80 22.12 25.17 16.74
N TYR A 81 21.21 25.16 17.70
CA TYR A 81 21.42 25.74 19.02
C TYR A 81 21.60 24.71 20.15
N SER A 82 21.55 23.41 19.84
CA SER A 82 21.62 22.32 20.83
C SER A 82 22.90 22.32 21.69
N ASP A 83 24.02 22.76 21.10
CA ASP A 83 25.31 22.73 21.72
C ASP A 83 25.63 24.00 22.57
N LEU A 84 24.72 24.99 22.54
CA LEU A 84 24.94 26.23 23.30
C LEU A 84 24.65 26.03 24.79
N SER A 85 25.44 26.74 25.64
CA SER A 85 25.12 26.84 27.05
C SER A 85 23.76 27.55 27.25
N LYS A 86 23.06 27.27 28.35
CA LYS A 86 21.79 27.95 28.66
C LYS A 86 21.92 29.46 28.68
N GLU A 87 23.07 29.99 29.15
CA GLU A 87 23.31 31.42 29.20
C GLU A 87 23.50 32.03 27.81
N ASP A 88 24.25 31.38 26.93
CA ASP A 88 24.46 31.85 25.57
C ASP A 88 23.19 31.73 24.75
N LEU A 89 22.40 30.66 24.94
CA LEU A 89 21.11 30.45 24.33
C LEU A 89 20.10 31.53 24.76
N TYR A 90 20.08 31.90 26.05
CA TYR A 90 19.27 32.98 26.56
C TYR A 90 19.61 34.32 25.91
N ARG A 91 20.91 34.65 25.81
CA ARG A 91 21.40 35.87 25.15
C ARG A 91 21.05 35.90 23.66
N ALA A 92 21.21 34.78 22.96
CA ALA A 92 20.86 34.66 21.53
C ALA A 92 19.37 34.90 21.31
N ARG A 93 18.53 34.30 22.16
CA ARG A 93 17.08 34.47 22.10
C ARG A 93 16.64 35.91 22.39
N GLU A 94 17.17 36.55 23.42
CA GLU A 94 16.89 37.95 23.78
C GLU A 94 17.25 38.86 22.62
N LYS A 95 18.45 38.72 22.08
CA LYS A 95 18.89 39.51 20.92
C LYS A 95 17.93 39.37 19.73
N LEU A 96 17.58 38.14 19.34
CA LEU A 96 16.67 37.91 18.24
C LEU A 96 15.25 38.48 18.54
N SER A 97 14.79 38.35 19.78
CA SER A 97 13.49 38.91 20.20
C SER A 97 13.47 40.43 20.09
N ASP A 98 14.56 41.11 20.46
CA ASP A 98 14.64 42.57 20.35
C ASP A 98 14.77 43.02 18.88
N GLU A 99 15.56 42.32 18.07
CA GLU A 99 15.63 42.56 16.62
C GLU A 99 14.24 42.42 15.95
N LEU A 100 13.46 41.41 16.33
CA LEU A 100 12.10 41.20 15.79
C LEU A 100 11.11 42.28 16.32
N ARG A 101 11.22 42.73 17.55
CA ARG A 101 10.40 43.84 18.07
C ARG A 101 10.69 45.16 17.33
N GLU A 102 11.94 45.40 16.99
CA GLU A 102 12.33 46.57 16.20
C GLU A 102 11.81 46.48 14.76
N GLN A 103 11.92 45.29 14.17
CA GLN A 103 11.51 45.04 12.78
C GLN A 103 9.96 44.99 12.63
N TYR A 104 9.26 44.48 13.64
CA TYR A 104 7.80 44.28 13.63
C TYR A 104 7.13 44.94 14.85
N PRO A 105 7.20 46.27 15.00
CA PRO A 105 6.75 46.96 16.22
C PRO A 105 5.25 46.81 16.52
N TRP A 106 4.48 46.41 15.52
CA TRP A 106 3.02 46.24 15.62
C TRP A 106 2.57 44.79 15.48
N ALA A 107 3.47 43.84 15.58
CA ALA A 107 3.11 42.42 15.53
C ALA A 107 2.09 42.08 16.63
N GLY A 108 1.01 41.42 16.23
CA GLY A 108 -0.07 40.99 17.15
C GLY A 108 -1.17 42.05 17.44
N HIS A 109 -1.06 43.27 16.94
CA HIS A 109 -2.13 44.28 17.01
C HIS A 109 -3.13 44.08 15.85
N ARG A 110 -4.33 43.57 16.16
CA ARG A 110 -5.37 43.19 15.18
C ARG A 110 -6.00 44.33 14.38
N GLU A 111 -5.75 45.59 14.77
CA GLU A 111 -6.42 46.76 14.17
C GLU A 111 -5.75 47.27 12.88
N GLN A 112 -4.62 46.70 12.48
CA GLN A 112 -3.91 47.10 11.25
C GLN A 112 -3.57 45.87 10.41
N GLU A 113 -4.47 45.51 9.48
CA GLU A 113 -4.33 44.36 8.57
C GLU A 113 -3.11 44.44 7.62
N ASP A 114 -2.47 45.60 7.48
CA ASP A 114 -1.35 45.83 6.55
C ASP A 114 0.04 45.70 7.18
N ASN A 115 0.14 45.45 8.50
CA ASN A 115 1.45 45.30 9.15
C ASN A 115 1.97 43.85 9.01
N PRO A 116 3.22 43.68 8.55
CA PRO A 116 3.79 42.36 8.46
C PRO A 116 4.10 41.79 9.85
N ASP A 117 3.61 40.59 10.13
CA ASP A 117 4.04 39.78 11.28
C ASP A 117 5.40 39.09 10.98
N PRO A 118 6.15 38.69 12.01
CA PRO A 118 7.34 37.87 11.85
C PRO A 118 7.07 36.66 10.95
N SER A 119 8.03 36.30 10.13
CA SER A 119 7.91 35.12 9.27
C SER A 119 7.82 33.83 10.09
N ASN A 120 7.22 32.79 9.55
CA ASN A 120 7.18 31.48 10.20
C ASN A 120 8.59 30.96 10.58
N LYS A 121 9.60 31.33 9.80
CA LYS A 121 10.99 30.98 10.08
C LYS A 121 11.54 31.67 11.33
N GLU A 122 11.32 32.97 11.44
CA GLU A 122 11.75 33.77 12.60
C GLU A 122 11.04 33.29 13.88
N MET A 123 9.77 32.96 13.78
CA MET A 123 9.02 32.37 14.91
C MET A 123 9.52 30.97 15.26
N ALA A 124 9.85 30.13 14.26
CA ALA A 124 10.40 28.81 14.50
C ALA A 124 11.77 28.85 15.20
N GLU A 125 12.59 29.85 14.88
CA GLU A 125 13.90 30.06 15.53
C GLU A 125 13.76 30.43 17.02
N ILE A 126 12.84 31.36 17.35
CA ILE A 126 12.55 31.71 18.76
C ILE A 126 11.94 30.52 19.51
N ASP A 127 10.99 29.84 18.89
CA ASP A 127 10.30 28.71 19.53
C ASP A 127 11.28 27.55 19.79
N ALA A 128 12.24 27.28 18.88
CA ALA A 128 13.28 26.30 19.08
C ALA A 128 14.17 26.63 20.29
N MET A 129 14.61 27.91 20.41
CA MET A 129 15.37 28.36 21.58
C MET A 129 14.56 28.26 22.88
N ASN A 130 13.26 28.61 22.85
CA ASN A 130 12.38 28.47 24.00
C ASN A 130 12.28 27.02 24.49
N VAL A 131 12.18 26.05 23.56
CA VAL A 131 12.14 24.63 23.91
C VAL A 131 13.46 24.14 24.50
N LEU A 132 14.59 24.54 23.94
CA LEU A 132 15.93 24.23 24.50
C LEU A 132 16.16 24.84 25.90
N LEU A 133 15.51 25.97 26.18
CA LEU A 133 15.51 26.59 27.52
C LEU A 133 14.56 25.90 28.51
N GLY A 134 13.85 24.87 28.11
CA GLY A 134 12.93 24.08 28.94
C GLY A 134 11.45 24.39 28.74
N GLY A 135 11.09 25.16 27.71
CA GLY A 135 9.71 25.37 27.29
C GLY A 135 9.09 24.15 26.60
N ASN A 136 7.78 24.14 26.50
CA ASN A 136 7.07 23.09 25.75
C ASN A 136 7.15 23.34 24.24
N LYS A 137 7.33 22.27 23.46
CA LYS A 137 7.23 22.31 21.98
C LYS A 137 5.82 22.75 21.59
N PRO A 138 5.64 23.86 20.85
CA PRO A 138 4.33 24.32 20.41
C PRO A 138 3.64 23.30 19.51
N ASP A 139 2.30 23.27 19.54
CA ASP A 139 1.48 22.25 18.85
C ASP A 139 1.64 22.25 17.33
N ASN A 140 1.95 23.40 16.74
CA ASN A 140 2.20 23.54 15.30
C ASN A 140 3.46 22.86 14.80
N TYR A 141 4.42 22.55 15.67
CA TYR A 141 5.65 21.80 15.33
C TYR A 141 5.59 20.32 15.72
N LYS A 142 4.54 19.90 16.43
CA LYS A 142 4.39 18.51 16.82
C LYS A 142 4.00 17.66 15.62
N LEU A 143 4.65 16.52 15.49
CA LEU A 143 4.43 15.58 14.40
C LEU A 143 3.01 14.99 14.46
N THR A 144 2.26 15.12 13.38
CA THR A 144 0.95 14.49 13.25
C THR A 144 1.05 13.06 12.70
N LEU A 145 0.04 12.24 12.95
CA LEU A 145 0.00 10.86 12.48
C LEU A 145 0.02 10.77 10.93
N LYS A 146 -0.56 11.74 10.23
CA LYS A 146 -0.49 11.84 8.77
C LYS A 146 0.90 12.19 8.27
N GLN A 147 1.56 13.15 8.90
CA GLN A 147 2.94 13.52 8.56
C GLN A 147 3.88 12.34 8.82
N ALA A 148 3.79 11.69 9.99
CA ALA A 148 4.53 10.49 10.32
C ALA A 148 4.34 9.37 9.28
N MET A 149 3.10 9.14 8.83
CA MET A 149 2.81 8.17 7.78
C MET A 149 3.52 8.49 6.46
N ARG A 150 3.53 9.75 6.03
CA ARG A 150 4.17 10.18 4.78
C ARG A 150 5.69 10.05 4.88
N LYS A 151 6.29 10.56 5.96
CA LYS A 151 7.73 10.41 6.24
C LYS A 151 8.13 8.94 6.34
N THR A 152 7.29 8.06 6.93
CA THR A 152 7.53 6.59 6.93
C THR A 152 7.66 6.03 5.50
N TRP A 153 6.90 6.56 4.52
CA TRP A 153 7.01 6.11 3.15
C TRP A 153 8.23 6.67 2.43
N GLU A 154 8.64 7.88 2.75
CA GLU A 154 9.83 8.56 2.21
C GLU A 154 11.11 7.95 2.76
N TYR A 155 11.15 7.66 4.04
CA TYR A 155 12.29 7.04 4.71
C TYR A 155 12.60 5.64 4.18
N LYS A 156 11.56 4.84 3.90
CA LYS A 156 11.74 3.50 3.33
C LYS A 156 11.91 3.57 1.81
N THR A 157 13.13 3.75 1.36
CA THR A 157 13.48 3.89 -0.05
C THR A 157 13.78 2.56 -0.74
N GLU A 158 14.31 1.55 -0.02
CA GLU A 158 14.74 0.27 -0.59
C GLU A 158 14.30 -0.96 0.23
N PRO A 159 13.35 -1.76 -0.26
CA PRO A 159 12.38 -1.42 -1.30
C PRO A 159 11.31 -0.48 -0.77
N PRO A 160 10.78 0.46 -1.59
CA PRO A 160 9.73 1.38 -1.17
C PRO A 160 8.43 0.63 -0.88
N TYR A 161 7.55 1.26 -0.10
CA TYR A 161 6.24 0.67 0.13
C TYR A 161 5.42 0.60 -1.17
N ALA A 162 4.93 -0.59 -1.49
CA ALA A 162 4.01 -0.79 -2.61
C ALA A 162 2.77 0.12 -2.47
N HIS A 163 2.26 0.64 -3.59
CA HIS A 163 1.09 1.55 -3.61
C HIS A 163 -0.10 1.02 -2.80
N LYS A 164 -0.38 -0.28 -2.88
CA LYS A 164 -1.45 -0.93 -2.11
C LYS A 164 -1.22 -0.87 -0.59
N THR A 165 0.03 -0.94 -0.14
CA THR A 165 0.41 -0.82 1.26
C THR A 165 0.26 0.63 1.73
N LYS A 166 0.71 1.61 0.93
CA LYS A 166 0.49 3.03 1.22
C LYS A 166 -1.00 3.37 1.37
N LEU A 167 -1.85 2.85 0.48
CA LEU A 167 -3.31 2.99 0.60
C LEU A 167 -3.89 2.34 1.87
N ALA A 168 -3.32 1.23 2.33
CA ALA A 168 -3.76 0.58 3.56
C ALA A 168 -3.38 1.40 4.79
N HIS A 169 -2.15 1.92 4.85
CA HIS A 169 -1.71 2.86 5.90
C HIS A 169 -2.63 4.09 5.95
N ALA A 170 -2.87 4.73 4.79
CA ALA A 170 -3.74 5.91 4.71
C ALA A 170 -5.15 5.64 5.25
N LYS A 171 -5.76 4.51 4.87
CA LYS A 171 -7.09 4.11 5.38
C LYS A 171 -7.08 3.84 6.87
N SER A 172 -5.99 3.32 7.42
CA SER A 172 -5.88 3.02 8.84
C SER A 172 -5.73 4.30 9.66
N VAL A 173 -4.94 5.26 9.17
CA VAL A 173 -4.78 6.59 9.77
C VAL A 173 -6.10 7.37 9.71
N GLU A 174 -6.73 7.47 8.53
CA GLU A 174 -8.02 8.14 8.35
C GLU A 174 -9.10 7.59 9.30
N LYS A 175 -9.17 6.26 9.44
CA LYS A 175 -10.14 5.61 10.31
C LYS A 175 -9.87 5.88 11.78
N PHE A 176 -8.60 5.98 12.18
CA PHE A 176 -8.23 6.34 13.56
C PHE A 176 -8.54 7.81 13.85
N GLU A 177 -8.26 8.73 12.94
CA GLU A 177 -8.61 10.14 13.08
C GLU A 177 -10.12 10.36 13.14
N LEU A 178 -10.89 9.64 12.32
CA LEU A 178 -12.35 9.66 12.38
C LEU A 178 -12.87 9.20 13.76
N PHE A 179 -12.27 8.14 14.32
CA PHE A 179 -12.58 7.69 15.67
C PHE A 179 -12.23 8.75 16.73
N MET A 180 -11.07 9.40 16.60
CA MET A 180 -10.65 10.46 17.52
C MET A 180 -11.49 11.72 17.41
N GLY A 181 -12.34 11.87 16.39
CA GLY A 181 -13.12 13.07 16.10
C GLY A 181 -12.26 14.31 15.78
N LYS A 182 -11.00 14.10 15.44
CA LYS A 182 -9.99 15.14 15.19
C LYS A 182 -9.14 14.75 13.98
N GLN A 183 -8.94 15.70 13.07
CA GLN A 183 -7.91 15.58 12.03
C GLN A 183 -6.54 15.96 12.61
N ASP A 184 -5.48 15.49 11.97
CA ASP A 184 -4.10 15.81 12.32
C ASP A 184 -3.78 15.51 13.80
N VAL A 185 -4.08 14.26 14.21
CA VAL A 185 -3.80 13.76 15.55
C VAL A 185 -2.29 13.74 15.80
N GLN A 186 -1.82 14.46 16.83
CA GLN A 186 -0.43 14.49 17.23
C GLN A 186 0.01 13.14 17.80
N VAL A 187 1.17 12.63 17.34
CA VAL A 187 1.64 11.27 17.66
C VAL A 187 1.90 11.10 19.16
N ASP A 188 2.49 12.09 19.81
CA ASP A 188 2.82 12.11 21.26
C ASP A 188 1.57 12.05 22.16
N THR A 189 0.42 12.48 21.64
CA THR A 189 -0.85 12.46 22.38
C THR A 189 -1.54 11.09 22.37
N ILE A 190 -1.10 10.17 21.49
CA ILE A 190 -1.72 8.87 21.34
C ILE A 190 -1.32 7.95 22.48
N LYS A 191 -2.27 7.62 23.35
CA LYS A 191 -2.07 6.76 24.52
C LYS A 191 -2.70 5.39 24.30
N ARG A 192 -2.23 4.38 25.05
CA ARG A 192 -2.76 3.02 24.99
C ARG A 192 -4.27 2.91 25.16
N ARG A 193 -4.87 3.79 25.96
CA ARG A 193 -6.34 3.88 26.11
C ARG A 193 -7.03 4.19 24.77
N HIS A 194 -6.48 5.12 23.98
CA HIS A 194 -7.05 5.48 22.67
C HIS A 194 -7.03 4.29 21.71
N ALA A 195 -5.94 3.52 21.68
CA ALA A 195 -5.86 2.30 20.86
C ALA A 195 -6.84 1.22 21.35
N ARG A 196 -6.99 1.02 22.67
CA ARG A 196 -7.99 0.10 23.23
C ARG A 196 -9.42 0.50 22.84
N ASP A 197 -9.75 1.76 22.99
CA ASP A 197 -11.09 2.27 22.69
C ASP A 197 -11.35 2.25 21.16
N PHE A 198 -10.34 2.48 20.35
CA PHE A 198 -10.39 2.29 18.88
C PHE A 198 -10.68 0.83 18.50
N LYS A 199 -10.07 -0.15 19.19
CA LYS A 199 -10.40 -1.57 18.98
C LYS A 199 -11.89 -1.81 19.23
N LEU A 200 -12.43 -1.36 20.35
CA LEU A 200 -13.85 -1.49 20.69
C LEU A 200 -14.73 -0.79 19.64
N TYR A 201 -14.38 0.42 19.21
CA TYR A 201 -15.07 1.12 18.13
C TYR A 201 -15.12 0.28 16.85
N LEU A 202 -14.00 -0.31 16.41
CA LEU A 202 -13.96 -1.15 15.23
C LEU A 202 -14.79 -2.44 15.38
N GLU A 203 -14.88 -2.97 16.59
CA GLU A 203 -15.70 -4.14 16.91
C GLU A 203 -17.21 -3.84 16.87
N THR A 204 -17.60 -2.62 17.15
CA THR A 204 -19.01 -2.18 17.17
C THR A 204 -19.52 -1.69 15.83
N LEU A 205 -18.63 -1.41 14.86
CA LEU A 205 -19.03 -0.95 13.54
C LEU A 205 -19.90 -1.98 12.81
N LYS A 206 -21.12 -1.57 12.48
CA LYS A 206 -22.10 -2.38 11.74
C LYS A 206 -22.48 -1.74 10.41
N ASP A 207 -22.92 -2.55 9.45
CA ASP A 207 -23.50 -2.10 8.19
C ASP A 207 -25.01 -1.80 8.36
N LYS A 208 -25.64 -1.36 7.26
CA LYS A 208 -27.09 -1.10 7.22
C LYS A 208 -27.95 -2.35 7.53
N LYS A 209 -27.35 -3.55 7.55
CA LYS A 209 -28.00 -4.83 7.87
C LYS A 209 -27.59 -5.36 9.26
N GLU A 210 -27.14 -4.47 10.13
CA GLU A 210 -26.67 -4.80 11.50
C GLU A 210 -25.52 -5.82 11.57
N LYS A 211 -24.82 -6.07 10.46
CA LYS A 211 -23.67 -6.98 10.41
C LYS A 211 -22.38 -6.22 10.71
N ARG A 212 -21.52 -6.81 11.52
CA ARG A 212 -20.20 -6.29 11.83
C ARG A 212 -19.39 -6.08 10.54
N THR A 213 -18.89 -4.85 10.33
CA THR A 213 -18.17 -4.47 9.10
C THR A 213 -16.68 -4.76 9.18
N CYS A 214 -16.11 -4.90 10.39
CA CYS A 214 -14.69 -5.06 10.60
C CYS A 214 -14.39 -6.43 11.24
N SER A 215 -13.75 -7.34 10.49
CA SER A 215 -13.30 -8.63 11.03
C SER A 215 -12.09 -8.45 11.95
N ASN A 216 -11.80 -9.44 12.82
CA ASN A 216 -10.61 -9.41 13.65
C ASN A 216 -9.32 -9.29 12.83
N ALA A 217 -9.25 -9.95 11.65
CA ALA A 217 -8.12 -9.81 10.73
C ALA A 217 -7.98 -8.37 10.19
N SER A 218 -9.10 -7.69 9.91
CA SER A 218 -9.10 -6.28 9.49
C SER A 218 -8.66 -5.37 10.63
N ILE A 219 -9.12 -5.63 11.86
CA ILE A 219 -8.69 -4.87 13.05
C ILE A 219 -7.18 -5.06 13.26
N GLN A 220 -6.70 -6.31 13.22
CA GLN A 220 -5.27 -6.59 13.35
C GLN A 220 -4.44 -5.84 12.30
N ARG A 221 -4.96 -5.75 11.06
CA ARG A 221 -4.29 -4.99 10.00
C ARG A 221 -4.24 -3.50 10.31
N HIS A 222 -5.34 -2.88 10.72
CA HIS A 222 -5.33 -1.46 11.12
C HIS A 222 -4.33 -1.19 12.23
N PHE A 223 -4.26 -2.07 13.22
CA PHE A 223 -3.30 -1.95 14.32
C PHE A 223 -1.85 -2.13 13.83
N SER A 224 -1.59 -3.07 12.93
CA SER A 224 -0.26 -3.24 12.34
C SER A 224 0.16 -2.03 11.53
N ASP A 225 -0.74 -1.47 10.70
CA ASP A 225 -0.46 -0.29 9.88
C ASP A 225 -0.14 0.93 10.77
N LEU A 226 -0.97 1.19 11.80
CA LEU A 226 -0.75 2.28 12.76
C LEU A 226 0.50 2.08 13.61
N SER A 227 0.80 0.82 13.98
CA SER A 227 2.00 0.46 14.75
C SER A 227 3.27 0.79 13.98
N VAL A 228 3.30 0.53 12.67
CA VAL A 228 4.45 0.86 11.81
C VAL A 228 4.68 2.36 11.76
N VAL A 229 3.63 3.14 11.52
CA VAL A 229 3.72 4.61 11.45
C VAL A 229 4.15 5.21 12.79
N TRP A 230 3.55 4.76 13.89
CA TRP A 230 3.87 5.26 15.22
C TRP A 230 5.31 4.91 15.65
N LYS A 231 5.76 3.70 15.30
CA LYS A 231 7.12 3.25 15.62
C LYS A 231 8.17 4.10 14.92
N TRP A 232 7.95 4.37 13.62
CA TRP A 232 8.81 5.28 12.89
C TRP A 232 8.84 6.66 13.53
N ALA A 233 7.67 7.25 13.87
CA ALA A 233 7.58 8.57 14.49
C ALA A 233 8.29 8.65 15.84
N ARG A 234 8.22 7.58 16.66
CA ARG A 234 8.94 7.50 17.92
C ARG A 234 10.46 7.53 17.71
N ASP A 235 10.93 6.74 16.73
CA ASP A 235 12.36 6.60 16.47
C ASP A 235 12.94 7.89 15.84
N ASP A 236 12.15 8.65 15.05
CA ASP A 236 12.51 9.91 14.41
C ASP A 236 12.51 11.10 15.41
N GLU A 237 11.48 11.19 16.25
CA GLU A 237 11.33 12.26 17.24
C GLU A 237 11.98 11.91 18.62
N GLU A 238 12.62 10.76 18.71
CA GLU A 238 13.37 10.27 19.89
C GLU A 238 12.59 10.33 21.22
N PHE A 239 11.26 10.13 21.18
CA PHE A 239 10.48 10.11 22.40
C PHE A 239 10.35 8.72 23.01
N ASP A 240 10.60 8.60 24.32
CA ASP A 240 10.52 7.35 25.06
C ASP A 240 9.07 7.02 25.44
N ALA A 241 8.38 6.26 24.58
CA ALA A 241 7.06 5.75 24.85
C ALA A 241 6.84 4.37 24.23
N GLN A 242 6.04 3.56 24.93
CA GLN A 242 5.63 2.25 24.40
C GLN A 242 4.61 2.43 23.27
N ASN A 243 4.76 1.64 22.21
CA ASN A 243 3.84 1.67 21.10
C ASN A 243 2.39 1.36 21.54
N PRO A 244 1.48 2.31 21.42
CA PRO A 244 0.10 2.16 21.91
C PRO A 244 -0.70 1.12 21.12
N PHE A 245 -0.30 0.76 19.89
CA PHE A 245 -1.01 -0.17 19.00
C PHE A 245 -0.55 -1.62 19.12
N GLU A 246 0.44 -1.93 19.94
CA GLU A 246 0.94 -3.29 20.13
C GLU A 246 0.19 -4.06 21.25
N LYS A 247 0.18 -5.38 21.14
CA LYS A 247 -0.28 -6.31 22.20
C LYS A 247 -1.72 -6.08 22.71
N HIS A 248 -2.67 -5.84 21.80
CA HIS A 248 -4.09 -5.65 22.17
C HIS A 248 -4.93 -6.93 22.25
N GLY A 249 -4.31 -8.12 22.18
CA GLY A 249 -5.04 -9.39 22.31
C GLY A 249 -6.16 -9.54 21.27
N ILE A 250 -5.94 -9.09 20.01
CA ILE A 250 -6.91 -9.27 18.94
C ILE A 250 -6.88 -10.76 18.59
N SER A 251 -7.92 -11.47 18.99
CA SER A 251 -8.03 -12.90 18.77
C SER A 251 -8.02 -13.21 17.27
N LYS A 252 -7.03 -13.99 16.83
CA LYS A 252 -7.16 -14.70 15.56
C LYS A 252 -8.27 -15.71 15.78
N THR A 253 -9.36 -15.60 15.03
CA THR A 253 -10.44 -16.57 15.10
C THR A 253 -9.87 -17.96 14.83
N ARG A 254 -9.69 -18.78 15.89
CA ARG A 254 -9.24 -20.17 15.75
C ARG A 254 -10.29 -20.91 14.93
N GLY A 255 -9.87 -21.52 13.82
CA GLY A 255 -10.68 -22.47 13.08
C GLY A 255 -11.43 -21.95 11.87
N GLN A 256 -11.39 -20.67 11.52
CA GLN A 256 -11.87 -20.23 10.22
C GLN A 256 -10.83 -20.67 9.17
N LYS A 257 -11.04 -21.85 8.56
CA LYS A 257 -10.34 -22.17 7.30
C LYS A 257 -10.71 -21.04 6.34
N SER A 258 -9.72 -20.22 6.00
CA SER A 258 -9.95 -19.02 5.16
C SER A 258 -10.53 -19.39 3.79
N TYR A 259 -10.19 -20.59 3.29
CA TYR A 259 -10.66 -21.11 2.01
C TYR A 259 -10.83 -22.62 2.08
N LEU A 260 -11.94 -23.11 1.50
CA LEU A 260 -12.21 -24.53 1.31
C LEU A 260 -11.72 -24.96 -0.08
N PRO A 261 -11.16 -26.16 -0.23
CA PRO A 261 -10.84 -26.72 -1.54
C PRO A 261 -12.15 -26.90 -2.36
N TRP A 262 -12.07 -26.65 -3.66
CA TRP A 262 -13.17 -26.86 -4.59
C TRP A 262 -13.45 -28.34 -4.79
N HIS A 263 -14.73 -28.67 -4.97
CA HIS A 263 -15.08 -29.92 -5.62
C HIS A 263 -14.72 -29.84 -7.11
N ILE A 264 -14.13 -30.88 -7.67
CA ILE A 264 -13.63 -30.84 -9.05
C ILE A 264 -14.74 -30.55 -10.06
N ASP A 265 -15.92 -31.13 -9.87
CA ASP A 265 -17.07 -30.94 -10.75
C ASP A 265 -17.60 -29.49 -10.71
N ASP A 266 -17.51 -28.81 -9.58
CA ASP A 266 -17.88 -27.39 -9.47
C ASP A 266 -16.91 -26.53 -10.30
N LEU A 267 -15.60 -26.84 -10.29
CA LEU A 267 -14.62 -26.13 -11.13
C LEU A 267 -14.83 -26.41 -12.60
N ARG A 268 -15.16 -27.65 -13.00
CA ARG A 268 -15.50 -28.01 -14.38
C ARG A 268 -16.71 -27.21 -14.87
N GLN A 269 -17.77 -27.12 -14.08
CA GLN A 269 -18.94 -26.29 -14.41
C GLN A 269 -18.57 -24.80 -14.52
N ILE A 270 -17.65 -24.29 -13.67
CA ILE A 270 -17.18 -22.91 -13.81
C ILE A 270 -16.42 -22.72 -15.13
N LEU A 271 -15.58 -23.69 -15.54
CA LEU A 271 -14.87 -23.68 -16.80
C LEU A 271 -15.80 -23.69 -18.00
N GLU A 272 -16.90 -24.47 -17.96
CA GLU A 272 -17.95 -24.48 -19.00
C GLU A 272 -18.64 -23.11 -19.14
N LEU A 273 -18.83 -22.42 -18.03
CA LEU A 273 -19.43 -21.07 -18.01
C LEU A 273 -18.49 -19.96 -18.51
N MET A 274 -17.17 -20.22 -18.67
CA MET A 274 -16.24 -19.23 -19.22
C MET A 274 -16.40 -19.14 -20.72
N GLU A 275 -16.74 -17.94 -21.21
CA GLU A 275 -17.08 -17.69 -22.61
C GLU A 275 -15.84 -17.65 -23.52
N HIS A 276 -14.76 -17.03 -23.04
CA HIS A 276 -13.53 -16.93 -23.81
C HIS A 276 -12.56 -18.07 -23.42
N PRO A 277 -11.97 -18.82 -24.39
CA PRO A 277 -11.06 -19.93 -24.09
C PRO A 277 -9.91 -19.55 -23.18
N PHE A 278 -9.31 -18.36 -23.39
CA PHE A 278 -8.18 -17.90 -22.59
C PHE A 278 -8.56 -17.46 -21.17
N ASP A 279 -9.85 -17.23 -20.88
CA ASP A 279 -10.30 -17.01 -19.49
C ASP A 279 -10.31 -18.31 -18.67
N LYS A 280 -10.23 -19.48 -19.31
CA LYS A 280 -10.10 -20.78 -18.65
C LYS A 280 -8.68 -21.03 -18.17
N LEU A 281 -7.67 -20.52 -18.90
CA LEU A 281 -6.27 -20.80 -18.64
C LEU A 281 -5.79 -20.41 -17.23
N PRO A 282 -6.16 -19.28 -16.62
CA PRO A 282 -5.77 -18.97 -15.25
C PRO A 282 -6.22 -20.03 -14.23
N ILE A 283 -7.38 -20.69 -14.46
CA ILE A 283 -7.88 -21.76 -13.60
C ILE A 283 -6.99 -23.02 -13.78
N PHE A 284 -6.70 -23.41 -15.02
CA PHE A 284 -5.82 -24.54 -15.30
C PHE A 284 -4.39 -24.30 -14.80
N ILE A 285 -3.82 -23.12 -15.03
CA ILE A 285 -2.49 -22.76 -14.50
C ILE A 285 -2.49 -22.88 -12.97
N ALA A 286 -3.52 -22.34 -12.28
CA ALA A 286 -3.61 -22.44 -10.84
C ALA A 286 -3.77 -23.89 -10.36
N TRP A 287 -4.51 -24.73 -11.10
CA TRP A 287 -4.74 -26.14 -10.76
C TRP A 287 -3.48 -26.98 -10.82
N TYR A 288 -2.67 -26.81 -11.87
CA TYR A 288 -1.47 -27.61 -12.08
C TYR A 288 -0.19 -27.03 -11.45
N THR A 289 -0.19 -25.74 -11.09
CA THR A 289 1.00 -25.10 -10.51
C THR A 289 0.79 -24.52 -9.11
N GLY A 290 -0.45 -24.46 -8.64
CA GLY A 290 -0.79 -23.78 -7.40
C GLY A 290 -0.55 -22.27 -7.42
N SER A 291 -0.36 -21.65 -8.58
CA SER A 291 -0.05 -20.23 -8.72
C SER A 291 -1.19 -19.34 -8.21
N ARG A 292 -0.83 -18.17 -7.67
CA ARG A 292 -1.82 -17.16 -7.26
C ARG A 292 -2.44 -16.52 -8.50
N LEU A 293 -3.66 -15.98 -8.37
CA LEU A 293 -4.35 -15.34 -9.49
C LEU A 293 -3.48 -14.32 -10.25
N GLY A 294 -2.78 -13.44 -9.54
CA GLY A 294 -1.90 -12.46 -10.16
C GLY A 294 -0.71 -13.10 -10.89
N GLU A 295 -0.18 -14.22 -10.37
CA GLU A 295 0.87 -15.00 -11.01
C GLU A 295 0.33 -15.66 -12.30
N CYS A 296 -0.86 -16.27 -12.26
CA CYS A 296 -1.48 -16.87 -13.44
C CYS A 296 -1.72 -15.84 -14.55
N LEU A 297 -2.30 -14.69 -14.21
CA LEU A 297 -2.61 -13.62 -15.16
C LEU A 297 -1.37 -12.86 -15.64
N SER A 298 -0.22 -13.07 -15.00
CA SER A 298 1.04 -12.47 -15.42
C SER A 298 1.74 -13.25 -16.52
N VAL A 299 1.33 -14.48 -16.80
CA VAL A 299 1.89 -15.31 -17.88
C VAL A 299 1.58 -14.69 -19.23
N ARG A 300 2.59 -14.59 -20.08
CA ARG A 300 2.51 -14.07 -21.44
C ARG A 300 2.87 -15.16 -22.47
N PRO A 301 2.55 -14.97 -23.74
CA PRO A 301 2.95 -15.89 -24.81
C PRO A 301 4.45 -16.22 -24.83
N GLU A 302 5.30 -15.23 -24.57
CA GLU A 302 6.78 -15.41 -24.53
C GLU A 302 7.26 -16.20 -23.30
N ASP A 303 6.47 -16.29 -22.24
CA ASP A 303 6.80 -17.06 -21.03
C ASP A 303 6.60 -18.57 -21.20
N ILE A 304 6.09 -19.01 -22.37
CA ILE A 304 5.85 -20.41 -22.73
C ILE A 304 6.86 -20.82 -23.79
N TYR A 305 7.77 -21.73 -23.47
CA TYR A 305 8.86 -22.12 -24.39
C TYR A 305 9.36 -23.52 -24.10
N GLU A 306 10.19 -24.05 -24.98
CA GLU A 306 10.94 -25.30 -24.75
C GLU A 306 12.20 -25.00 -23.94
N GLY A 307 12.28 -25.53 -22.72
CA GLY A 307 13.49 -25.57 -21.91
C GLY A 307 14.25 -26.88 -22.10
N THR A 308 15.53 -26.87 -21.82
CA THR A 308 16.37 -28.09 -21.81
C THR A 308 16.56 -28.53 -20.37
N ASP A 309 16.29 -29.81 -20.07
CA ASP A 309 16.56 -30.40 -18.77
C ASP A 309 18.06 -30.51 -18.54
N GLU A 310 18.52 -30.14 -17.36
CA GLU A 310 19.97 -30.04 -17.07
C GLU A 310 20.69 -31.41 -16.98
N ILE A 311 19.93 -32.48 -16.70
CA ILE A 311 20.49 -33.83 -16.53
C ILE A 311 20.21 -34.71 -17.76
N THR A 312 18.97 -34.70 -18.27
CA THR A 312 18.56 -35.57 -19.37
C THR A 312 18.82 -34.97 -20.75
N GLU A 313 19.13 -33.68 -20.83
CA GLU A 313 19.24 -32.89 -22.06
C GLU A 313 17.97 -32.88 -22.93
N GLU A 314 16.87 -33.41 -22.41
CA GLU A 314 15.59 -33.45 -23.13
C GLU A 314 14.95 -32.05 -23.19
N LYS A 315 14.29 -31.78 -24.31
CA LYS A 315 13.49 -30.57 -24.47
C LYS A 315 12.09 -30.75 -23.87
N ILE A 316 11.78 -29.94 -22.90
CA ILE A 316 10.50 -29.97 -22.16
C ILE A 316 9.84 -28.63 -22.27
N TRP A 317 8.55 -28.61 -22.59
CA TRP A 317 7.75 -27.39 -22.56
C TRP A 317 7.57 -26.88 -21.15
N VAL A 318 7.93 -25.62 -20.93
CA VAL A 318 7.90 -24.96 -19.64
C VAL A 318 7.10 -23.66 -19.70
N VAL A 319 6.57 -23.27 -18.55
CA VAL A 319 5.96 -21.96 -18.33
C VAL A 319 6.72 -21.21 -17.23
N ALA A 320 7.16 -20.00 -17.53
CA ALA A 320 7.82 -19.16 -16.56
C ALA A 320 6.77 -18.32 -15.79
N ILE A 321 6.66 -18.57 -14.49
CA ILE A 321 5.86 -17.75 -13.57
C ILE A 321 6.75 -16.63 -13.06
N LYS A 322 6.59 -15.44 -13.65
CA LYS A 322 7.40 -14.25 -13.33
C LYS A 322 6.50 -13.18 -12.71
N PRO A 323 6.61 -12.87 -11.42
CA PRO A 323 5.91 -11.73 -10.83
C PRO A 323 6.45 -10.39 -11.32
N ASP A 324 7.73 -10.34 -11.77
CA ASP A 324 8.42 -9.14 -12.23
C ASP A 324 9.02 -9.33 -13.62
N ASP A 325 8.70 -8.41 -14.50
CA ASP A 325 9.41 -8.16 -15.73
C ASP A 325 9.81 -6.68 -15.75
N GLU A 326 11.04 -6.36 -16.10
CA GLU A 326 11.56 -4.97 -16.19
C GLU A 326 10.68 -4.05 -17.05
N LYS A 327 9.90 -4.63 -17.96
CA LYS A 327 8.95 -3.92 -18.84
C LYS A 327 7.57 -3.70 -18.21
N ARG A 328 7.28 -4.33 -17.06
CA ARG A 328 6.01 -4.18 -16.36
C ARG A 328 6.11 -3.06 -15.34
N LYS A 329 5.76 -1.84 -15.73
CA LYS A 329 5.78 -0.62 -14.91
C LYS A 329 4.95 -0.65 -13.60
N PHE A 330 4.36 -1.79 -13.21
CA PHE A 330 3.47 -1.92 -12.07
C PHE A 330 4.05 -2.66 -10.87
N ILE A 331 5.24 -3.25 -11.01
CA ILE A 331 5.94 -3.86 -9.88
C ILE A 331 7.36 -3.31 -9.96
N SER A 332 7.72 -2.41 -9.04
CA SER A 332 9.05 -1.82 -8.98
C SER A 332 10.10 -2.91 -8.74
N LYS A 333 11.31 -2.70 -9.28
CA LYS A 333 12.50 -3.55 -9.03
C LYS A 333 12.77 -3.79 -7.52
N GLU A 334 12.11 -3.04 -6.68
CA GLU A 334 12.34 -2.91 -5.24
C GLU A 334 11.52 -3.87 -4.38
N ASP A 335 10.60 -4.65 -4.95
CA ASP A 335 9.86 -5.68 -4.22
C ASP A 335 10.61 -7.02 -4.17
N GLU A 336 11.93 -6.99 -3.94
CA GLU A 336 12.75 -8.16 -3.60
C GLU A 336 12.52 -8.64 -2.16
N SER A 337 11.27 -8.65 -1.69
CA SER A 337 10.95 -9.35 -0.46
C SER A 337 11.18 -10.86 -0.66
N ALA A 338 11.52 -11.59 0.40
CA ALA A 338 11.70 -13.05 0.34
C ALA A 338 10.49 -13.78 -0.29
N LYS A 339 9.30 -13.15 -0.30
CA LYS A 339 8.10 -13.65 -0.99
C LYS A 339 8.18 -13.53 -2.51
N SER A 340 8.88 -12.54 -3.07
CA SER A 340 9.02 -12.39 -4.53
C SER A 340 10.01 -13.38 -5.12
N LYS A 341 11.13 -13.68 -4.44
CA LYS A 341 12.12 -14.67 -4.93
C LYS A 341 11.51 -16.06 -5.12
N ASN A 342 10.73 -16.55 -4.15
CA ASN A 342 10.08 -17.85 -4.24
C ASN A 342 8.88 -17.89 -5.21
N ALA A 343 8.38 -16.74 -5.62
CA ALA A 343 7.31 -16.64 -6.60
C ALA A 343 7.82 -16.79 -8.05
N ARG A 344 9.09 -16.43 -8.31
CA ARG A 344 9.73 -16.60 -9.62
C ARG A 344 10.13 -18.06 -9.79
N ARG A 345 9.55 -18.73 -10.76
CA ARG A 345 9.85 -20.13 -11.06
C ARG A 345 9.51 -20.48 -12.49
N ILE A 346 10.27 -21.40 -13.04
CA ILE A 346 10.02 -22.01 -14.34
C ILE A 346 9.55 -23.43 -14.06
N LEU A 347 8.39 -23.79 -14.60
CA LEU A 347 7.74 -25.06 -14.32
C LEU A 347 7.46 -25.80 -15.62
N PRO A 348 7.67 -27.12 -15.67
CA PRO A 348 7.21 -27.93 -16.79
C PRO A 348 5.68 -27.90 -16.86
N ILE A 349 5.16 -27.96 -18.06
CA ILE A 349 3.73 -27.86 -18.32
C ILE A 349 3.09 -29.24 -18.24
N HIS A 350 2.06 -29.37 -17.40
CA HIS A 350 1.26 -30.59 -17.33
C HIS A 350 0.70 -30.96 -18.70
N LYS A 351 0.67 -32.26 -19.02
CA LYS A 351 0.23 -32.78 -20.34
C LYS A 351 -1.09 -32.18 -20.83
N ASP A 352 -2.09 -32.03 -19.97
CA ASP A 352 -3.42 -31.53 -20.35
C ASP A 352 -3.47 -29.99 -20.51
N LEU A 353 -2.46 -29.28 -19.98
CA LEU A 353 -2.33 -27.85 -20.13
C LEU A 353 -1.47 -27.45 -21.33
N LEU A 354 -0.75 -28.40 -21.91
CA LEU A 354 0.27 -28.13 -22.95
C LEU A 354 -0.36 -27.52 -24.21
N GLU A 355 -1.34 -28.18 -24.81
CA GLU A 355 -1.96 -27.67 -26.03
C GLU A 355 -2.71 -26.35 -25.83
N PRO A 356 -3.53 -26.16 -24.78
CA PRO A 356 -4.11 -24.85 -24.49
C PRO A 356 -3.10 -23.71 -24.34
N LEU A 357 -1.94 -23.95 -23.73
CA LEU A 357 -0.88 -22.95 -23.62
C LEU A 357 -0.14 -22.70 -24.94
N LYS A 358 0.05 -23.74 -25.78
CA LYS A 358 0.60 -23.57 -27.14
C LYS A 358 -0.33 -22.72 -28.03
N GLU A 359 -1.64 -22.91 -27.93
CA GLU A 359 -2.63 -22.07 -28.63
C GLU A 359 -2.56 -20.63 -28.14
N PHE A 360 -2.49 -20.41 -26.82
CA PHE A 360 -2.31 -19.09 -26.25
C PHE A 360 -1.01 -18.43 -26.75
N LYS A 361 0.10 -19.20 -26.79
CA LYS A 361 1.37 -18.73 -27.35
C LYS A 361 1.24 -18.32 -28.82
N LYS A 362 0.59 -19.15 -29.65
CA LYS A 362 0.39 -18.87 -31.09
C LYS A 362 -0.48 -17.63 -31.33
N SER A 363 -1.46 -17.38 -30.45
CA SER A 363 -2.33 -16.22 -30.57
C SER A 363 -1.60 -14.89 -30.44
N ASN A 364 -0.49 -14.88 -29.74
CA ASN A 364 0.29 -13.69 -29.36
C ASN A 364 -0.56 -12.58 -28.70
N LEU A 365 -1.70 -12.97 -28.12
CA LEU A 365 -2.61 -12.11 -27.38
C LEU A 365 -2.38 -12.31 -25.89
N GLY A 366 -2.71 -11.30 -25.08
CA GLY A 366 -2.76 -11.46 -23.63
C GLY A 366 -4.10 -12.04 -23.19
N PHE A 367 -4.24 -12.22 -21.86
CA PHE A 367 -5.53 -12.60 -21.29
C PHE A 367 -6.59 -11.50 -21.51
N PRO A 368 -7.83 -11.85 -21.92
CA PRO A 368 -8.91 -10.87 -22.10
C PRO A 368 -9.20 -10.07 -20.83
N HIS A 369 -9.08 -10.72 -19.67
CA HIS A 369 -9.30 -10.14 -18.36
C HIS A 369 -8.03 -10.20 -17.51
N ALA A 370 -6.94 -9.57 -18.01
CA ALA A 370 -5.59 -9.65 -17.39
C ALA A 370 -5.51 -9.00 -16.00
N GLU A 371 -6.40 -8.05 -15.67
CA GLU A 371 -6.36 -7.41 -14.36
C GLU A 371 -6.97 -8.32 -13.27
N PRO A 372 -6.25 -8.61 -12.16
CA PRO A 372 -6.70 -9.53 -11.12
C PRO A 372 -8.05 -9.17 -10.49
N ASN A 373 -8.35 -7.88 -10.34
CA ASN A 373 -9.64 -7.44 -9.78
C ASN A 373 -10.81 -7.71 -10.76
N ILE A 374 -10.58 -7.53 -12.07
CA ILE A 374 -11.58 -7.79 -13.11
C ILE A 374 -11.83 -9.29 -13.20
N TYR A 375 -10.76 -10.08 -13.31
CA TYR A 375 -10.89 -11.54 -13.38
C TYR A 375 -11.53 -12.13 -12.12
N SER A 376 -11.15 -11.65 -10.94
CA SER A 376 -11.77 -12.09 -9.68
C SER A 376 -13.27 -11.84 -9.64
N LYS A 377 -13.75 -10.72 -10.20
CA LYS A 377 -15.18 -10.43 -10.33
C LYS A 377 -15.86 -11.34 -11.37
N LEU A 378 -15.17 -11.64 -12.49
CA LEU A 378 -15.65 -12.60 -13.50
C LEU A 378 -15.84 -13.99 -12.85
N PHE A 379 -14.79 -14.50 -12.21
CA PHE A 379 -14.82 -15.79 -11.50
C PHE A 379 -15.94 -15.83 -10.45
N ALA A 380 -16.09 -14.78 -9.64
CA ALA A 380 -17.13 -14.69 -8.63
C ALA A 380 -18.55 -14.70 -9.22
N ARG A 381 -18.76 -14.08 -10.40
CA ARG A 381 -20.04 -14.14 -11.11
C ARG A 381 -20.38 -15.55 -11.60
N LYS A 382 -19.40 -16.27 -12.17
CA LYS A 382 -19.58 -17.64 -12.62
C LYS A 382 -19.84 -18.57 -11.43
N LYS A 383 -19.06 -18.43 -10.36
CA LYS A 383 -19.25 -19.15 -9.08
C LYS A 383 -20.67 -19.05 -8.52
N LYS A 384 -21.29 -17.87 -8.56
CA LYS A 384 -22.65 -17.66 -8.03
C LYS A 384 -23.72 -18.51 -8.74
N LYS A 385 -23.45 -18.99 -9.95
CA LYS A 385 -24.34 -19.88 -10.70
C LYS A 385 -24.24 -21.34 -10.24
N ILE A 386 -23.10 -21.71 -9.61
CA ILE A 386 -22.78 -23.07 -9.19
C ILE A 386 -22.98 -23.23 -7.68
N VAL A 387 -22.36 -22.37 -6.92
CA VAL A 387 -22.41 -22.40 -5.45
C VAL A 387 -23.52 -21.47 -4.97
N ASN A 388 -24.49 -22.04 -4.22
CA ASN A 388 -25.57 -21.23 -3.65
C ASN A 388 -25.02 -20.05 -2.83
N PRO A 389 -25.28 -18.80 -3.22
CA PRO A 389 -24.73 -17.62 -2.55
C PRO A 389 -25.27 -17.42 -1.12
N HIS A 390 -26.39 -18.09 -0.77
CA HIS A 390 -26.97 -18.05 0.57
C HIS A 390 -26.33 -19.09 1.52
N ASN A 391 -25.53 -20.03 1.01
CA ASN A 391 -24.74 -20.92 1.84
C ASN A 391 -23.64 -20.12 2.54
N GLU A 392 -23.54 -20.24 3.87
CA GLU A 392 -22.51 -19.56 4.67
C GLU A 392 -21.08 -19.91 4.23
N LEU A 393 -20.88 -21.11 3.71
CA LEU A 393 -19.60 -21.59 3.18
C LEU A 393 -19.24 -20.97 1.81
N SER A 394 -20.21 -20.36 1.10
CA SER A 394 -19.97 -19.83 -0.24
C SER A 394 -18.82 -18.82 -0.29
N ARG A 395 -18.58 -18.07 0.80
CA ARG A 395 -17.48 -17.12 0.92
C ARG A 395 -16.10 -17.78 1.05
N GLN A 396 -16.06 -19.04 1.43
CA GLN A 396 -14.82 -19.79 1.59
C GLN A 396 -14.33 -20.40 0.27
N TYR A 397 -15.18 -20.42 -0.77
CA TYR A 397 -14.79 -20.79 -2.12
C TYR A 397 -14.37 -19.55 -2.91
N ALA A 398 -13.11 -19.47 -3.25
CA ALA A 398 -12.53 -18.38 -4.02
C ALA A 398 -11.57 -18.93 -5.08
N PHE A 399 -11.07 -18.10 -5.98
CA PHE A 399 -10.00 -18.51 -6.89
C PHE A 399 -8.79 -19.07 -6.12
N HIS A 400 -8.43 -18.43 -5.00
CA HIS A 400 -7.31 -18.89 -4.16
C HIS A 400 -7.51 -20.30 -3.57
N SER A 401 -8.74 -20.79 -3.48
CA SER A 401 -9.03 -22.17 -3.06
C SER A 401 -8.42 -23.22 -3.99
N ILE A 402 -8.22 -22.89 -5.29
CA ILE A 402 -7.59 -23.79 -6.27
C ILE A 402 -6.17 -24.16 -5.82
N ARG A 403 -5.44 -23.23 -5.26
CA ARG A 403 -4.10 -23.50 -4.70
C ARG A 403 -4.14 -24.50 -3.54
N SER A 404 -5.20 -24.48 -2.74
CA SER A 404 -5.42 -25.50 -1.68
C SER A 404 -5.72 -26.88 -2.28
N ASN A 405 -6.44 -26.92 -3.43
CA ASN A 405 -6.64 -28.16 -4.17
C ASN A 405 -5.31 -28.73 -4.67
N THR A 406 -4.48 -27.88 -5.30
CA THR A 406 -3.15 -28.32 -5.82
C THR A 406 -2.30 -28.91 -4.71
N ALA A 407 -2.20 -28.24 -3.56
CA ALA A 407 -1.45 -28.75 -2.41
C ALA A 407 -1.98 -30.09 -1.93
N THR A 408 -3.31 -30.21 -1.76
CA THR A 408 -3.98 -31.47 -1.35
C THR A 408 -3.78 -32.58 -2.38
N ASN A 409 -3.83 -32.24 -3.67
CA ASN A 409 -3.64 -33.24 -4.73
C ASN A 409 -2.19 -33.75 -4.78
N PHE A 410 -1.20 -32.91 -4.58
CA PHE A 410 0.19 -33.34 -4.43
C PHE A 410 0.39 -34.27 -3.22
N GLU A 411 -0.18 -33.91 -2.07
CA GLU A 411 -0.11 -34.74 -0.88
C GLU A 411 -0.74 -36.12 -1.11
N ARG A 412 -1.94 -36.16 -1.73
CA ARG A 412 -2.65 -37.42 -2.07
C ARG A 412 -1.93 -38.26 -3.11
N ALA A 413 -1.20 -37.62 -4.02
CA ALA A 413 -0.37 -38.27 -5.02
C ALA A 413 0.98 -38.76 -4.46
N GLY A 414 1.25 -38.53 -3.17
CA GLY A 414 2.50 -38.95 -2.52
C GLY A 414 3.72 -38.15 -2.95
N VAL A 415 3.52 -36.93 -3.47
CA VAL A 415 4.62 -36.06 -3.90
C VAL A 415 5.37 -35.53 -2.68
N LEU A 416 6.68 -35.57 -2.71
CA LEU A 416 7.51 -35.04 -1.62
C LEU A 416 7.22 -33.55 -1.38
N GLU A 417 7.03 -33.16 -0.11
CA GLU A 417 6.71 -31.79 0.29
C GLU A 417 7.66 -30.76 -0.31
N GLY A 418 8.96 -31.06 -0.37
CA GLY A 418 9.97 -30.17 -0.95
C GLY A 418 9.72 -29.88 -2.45
N ILE A 419 9.28 -30.85 -3.23
CA ILE A 419 8.94 -30.68 -4.65
C ILE A 419 7.64 -29.91 -4.78
N ALA A 420 6.62 -30.31 -4.06
CA ALA A 420 5.32 -29.64 -4.03
C ALA A 420 5.46 -28.15 -3.63
N ALA A 421 6.25 -27.85 -2.59
CA ALA A 421 6.51 -26.48 -2.15
C ALA A 421 7.19 -25.63 -3.25
N ARG A 422 8.15 -26.19 -3.97
CA ARG A 422 8.83 -25.49 -5.10
C ARG A 422 7.85 -25.22 -6.25
N VAL A 423 7.06 -26.21 -6.65
CA VAL A 423 6.06 -26.06 -7.72
C VAL A 423 5.03 -25.00 -7.33
N ILE A 424 4.51 -25.06 -6.10
CA ILE A 424 3.50 -24.13 -5.60
C ILE A 424 4.11 -22.72 -5.34
N GLY A 425 5.43 -22.62 -5.15
CA GLY A 425 6.12 -21.36 -4.80
C GLY A 425 5.85 -20.96 -3.33
N HIS A 426 5.96 -21.93 -2.41
CA HIS A 426 6.06 -21.70 -0.99
C HIS A 426 7.52 -21.46 -0.57
N SER A 427 7.73 -20.66 0.49
CA SER A 427 9.03 -20.63 1.14
C SER A 427 9.26 -21.98 1.82
N THR A 428 10.39 -22.60 1.56
CA THR A 428 10.86 -23.80 2.25
C THR A 428 11.41 -23.46 3.65
N THR A 429 10.65 -22.70 4.44
CA THR A 429 10.97 -22.37 5.84
C THR A 429 10.95 -23.66 6.64
N GLY A 430 12.14 -24.17 7.00
CA GLY A 430 12.32 -25.47 7.66
C GLY A 430 13.19 -26.43 6.87
N ALA A 431 13.51 -26.14 5.60
CA ALA A 431 14.55 -26.86 4.88
C ALA A 431 15.89 -26.68 5.61
N THR A 432 16.62 -27.76 5.76
CA THR A 432 18.00 -27.70 6.27
C THR A 432 18.82 -26.74 5.42
N MET A 433 19.89 -26.17 5.97
CA MET A 433 20.80 -25.28 5.22
C MET A 433 21.23 -25.89 3.87
N SER A 434 21.40 -27.22 3.80
CA SER A 434 21.76 -27.92 2.59
C SER A 434 20.71 -27.80 1.48
N PHE A 435 19.43 -27.94 1.79
CA PHE A 435 18.36 -27.84 0.77
C PHE A 435 17.86 -26.40 0.55
N GLY A 436 18.06 -25.50 1.49
CA GLY A 436 17.62 -24.12 1.38
C GLY A 436 18.61 -23.20 0.68
N LEU A 437 19.92 -23.44 0.85
CA LEU A 437 21.01 -22.58 0.35
C LEU A 437 21.77 -23.19 -0.83
N TYR A 438 22.00 -24.52 -0.81
CA TYR A 438 22.91 -25.18 -1.75
C TYR A 438 22.23 -26.02 -2.83
N SER A 439 20.92 -26.33 -2.67
CA SER A 439 20.22 -27.11 -3.68
C SER A 439 19.68 -26.22 -4.79
N GLU A 440 20.06 -26.51 -6.02
CA GLU A 440 19.54 -25.87 -7.24
C GLU A 440 18.08 -26.26 -7.54
N GLY A 441 17.56 -27.30 -6.89
CA GLY A 441 16.19 -27.72 -7.02
C GLY A 441 16.04 -29.09 -7.64
N VAL A 442 14.88 -29.33 -8.24
CA VAL A 442 14.56 -30.53 -9.02
C VAL A 442 14.62 -30.18 -10.51
N THR A 443 15.01 -31.14 -11.34
CA THR A 443 15.06 -30.96 -12.78
C THR A 443 13.66 -30.82 -13.39
N TYR A 444 13.57 -30.40 -14.63
CA TYR A 444 12.28 -30.32 -15.35
C TYR A 444 11.63 -31.68 -15.50
N THR A 445 12.40 -32.74 -15.78
CA THR A 445 11.88 -34.08 -15.89
C THR A 445 11.28 -34.56 -14.58
N GLN A 446 12.02 -34.43 -13.48
CA GLN A 446 11.51 -34.79 -12.15
C GLN A 446 10.26 -34.00 -11.77
N ALA A 447 10.25 -32.71 -12.02
CA ALA A 447 9.09 -31.88 -11.72
C ALA A 447 7.88 -32.23 -12.62
N LEU A 448 8.11 -32.57 -13.89
CA LEU A 448 7.06 -32.97 -14.83
C LEU A 448 6.39 -34.27 -14.41
N GLU A 449 7.19 -35.27 -13.99
CA GLU A 449 6.66 -36.53 -13.47
C GLU A 449 5.71 -36.30 -12.30
N GLU A 450 6.10 -35.43 -11.37
CA GLU A 450 5.30 -35.12 -10.19
C GLU A 450 4.05 -34.28 -10.53
N ILE A 451 4.17 -33.31 -11.43
CA ILE A 451 3.05 -32.49 -11.88
C ILE A 451 2.03 -33.33 -12.66
N ASN A 452 2.48 -34.31 -13.46
CA ASN A 452 1.60 -35.19 -14.23
C ASN A 452 0.81 -36.20 -13.37
N LYS A 453 1.12 -36.34 -12.08
CA LYS A 453 0.29 -37.10 -11.11
C LYS A 453 -0.98 -36.37 -10.69
N LEU A 454 -1.07 -35.07 -10.96
CA LEU A 454 -2.24 -34.29 -10.61
C LEU A 454 -3.47 -34.72 -11.42
N PRO A 455 -4.67 -34.74 -10.82
CA PRO A 455 -5.88 -35.15 -11.51
C PRO A 455 -6.25 -34.15 -12.60
N VAL A 456 -6.81 -34.69 -13.69
CA VAL A 456 -7.32 -33.91 -14.81
C VAL A 456 -8.52 -33.07 -14.40
N LEU A 457 -8.46 -31.76 -14.70
CA LEU A 457 -9.54 -30.82 -14.39
C LEU A 457 -10.57 -30.71 -15.52
#